data_05fa1c4411ce263d308f6f32d41df1e1
#
_entry.id   05fa1c4411ce263d308f6f32d41df1e1
#
_cell.length_a   1.000
_cell.length_b   1.000
_cell.length_c   1.000
_cell.angle_alpha   90.00
_cell.angle_beta   90.00
_cell.angle_gamma   90.00
#
_symmetry.space_group_name_H-M   'P 1'
#
loop_
_entity.id
_entity.type
_entity.pdbx_description
1 polymer ?
#
loop_
_entity_poly.entity_id
_entity_poly.type
_entity_poly.pdbx_seq_one_letter_code
_entity_poly.pdbx_strand_id
1 'polypeptide(L)'
;MDLEGLIRQVKHNCTISDARFWGYYSVCGLLMRMRELYLNEHSLMPWDNAPADAVSRWLSGREAQWGVLEDERLHEIEVGGRLYDPFDADALNLLLRGSKLVYGSGYAMFNKPTFFVGELIESRELLDYRVCFTGHELCRDLSAYAAMLQGRCIYVRHDVIKAIIFDRFQTMRARRYGGVAEEMFRYYGIRKTDVLSHDLIGSFGDMAAAIAEIFVRHEVGEAYEDDGSEEWAEVLLSCNDKHSELYLRGVKDLIADTSNMGPLRAITAAGDRPLLYAYMALLDGLRKELFPMIGNAFQRFVETGEWVAIEGARERGYEKAKGWRESVLRLWNDGGIHAVKKYLVETFSQRPRSSA
;
A
#
# COMPACT_ATOMS: atom_id res chain seq x y z
N MET A 1 -31.06 -0.39 -6.94
CA MET A 1 -29.96 0.61 -6.96
C MET A 1 -29.32 0.59 -8.32
N ASP A 2 -29.07 1.76 -8.91
CA ASP A 2 -28.31 1.93 -10.16
C ASP A 2 -26.81 1.80 -9.86
N LEU A 3 -26.26 0.58 -10.02
CA LEU A 3 -24.84 0.31 -9.79
C LEU A 3 -23.92 0.98 -10.83
N GLU A 4 -24.34 1.06 -12.08
CA GLU A 4 -23.56 1.72 -13.12
C GLU A 4 -23.48 3.23 -12.85
N GLY A 5 -24.58 3.83 -12.38
CA GLY A 5 -24.60 5.23 -11.98
C GLY A 5 -23.66 5.50 -10.80
N LEU A 6 -23.64 4.62 -9.79
CA LEU A 6 -22.71 4.71 -8.68
C LEU A 6 -21.25 4.63 -9.16
N ILE A 7 -20.91 3.62 -9.97
CA ILE A 7 -19.54 3.44 -10.48
C ILE A 7 -19.09 4.65 -11.30
N ARG A 8 -19.94 5.21 -12.14
CA ARG A 8 -19.62 6.43 -12.91
C ARG A 8 -19.29 7.62 -12.01
N GLN A 9 -20.06 7.83 -10.93
CA GLN A 9 -19.83 8.92 -9.98
C GLN A 9 -18.53 8.73 -9.21
N VAL A 10 -18.26 7.51 -8.72
CA VAL A 10 -17.00 7.18 -8.04
C VAL A 10 -15.81 7.37 -9.00
N LYS A 11 -15.91 6.89 -10.24
CA LYS A 11 -14.87 7.06 -11.27
C LYS A 11 -14.62 8.54 -11.58
N HIS A 12 -15.65 9.38 -11.54
CA HIS A 12 -15.49 10.82 -11.71
C HIS A 12 -14.66 11.41 -10.56
N ASN A 13 -14.99 11.09 -9.31
CA ASN A 13 -14.21 11.53 -8.15
C ASN A 13 -12.77 11.00 -8.18
N CYS A 14 -12.53 9.77 -8.62
CA CYS A 14 -11.20 9.24 -8.88
C CYS A 14 -10.42 10.11 -9.85
N THR A 15 -11.07 10.50 -10.96
CA THR A 15 -10.45 11.32 -12.02
C THR A 15 -10.12 12.73 -11.53
N ILE A 16 -11.02 13.37 -10.75
CA ILE A 16 -10.78 14.67 -10.10
C ILE A 16 -9.57 14.58 -9.15
N SER A 17 -9.54 13.54 -8.32
CA SER A 17 -8.41 13.32 -7.41
C SER A 17 -7.10 13.16 -8.19
N ASP A 18 -7.09 12.35 -9.23
CA ASP A 18 -5.91 12.13 -10.06
C ASP A 18 -5.45 13.41 -10.76
N ALA A 19 -6.39 14.19 -11.30
CA ALA A 19 -6.12 15.47 -11.97
C ALA A 19 -5.36 16.46 -11.06
N ARG A 20 -5.67 16.47 -9.77
CA ARG A 20 -5.05 17.38 -8.78
C ARG A 20 -3.70 16.90 -8.28
N PHE A 21 -3.49 15.58 -8.25
CA PHE A 21 -2.37 14.98 -7.51
C PHE A 21 -1.34 14.24 -8.37
N TRP A 22 -1.54 14.13 -9.70
CA TRP A 22 -0.59 13.43 -10.57
C TRP A 22 0.84 14.00 -10.51
N GLY A 23 0.99 15.30 -10.31
CA GLY A 23 2.29 15.99 -10.24
C GLY A 23 3.16 15.59 -9.04
N TYR A 24 2.60 14.92 -8.03
CA TYR A 24 3.37 14.42 -6.89
C TYR A 24 4.12 13.10 -7.17
N TYR A 25 3.75 12.41 -8.25
CA TYR A 25 4.48 11.21 -8.67
C TYR A 25 5.78 11.58 -9.40
N SER A 26 6.81 10.73 -9.28
CA SER A 26 7.94 10.81 -10.22
C SER A 26 7.46 10.39 -11.62
N VAL A 27 8.15 10.82 -12.66
CA VAL A 27 7.78 10.47 -14.05
C VAL A 27 7.65 8.95 -14.22
N CYS A 28 8.64 8.18 -13.76
CA CYS A 28 8.58 6.71 -13.84
C CYS A 28 7.43 6.14 -13.00
N GLY A 29 7.23 6.67 -11.79
CA GLY A 29 6.13 6.25 -10.93
C GLY A 29 4.76 6.54 -11.54
N LEU A 30 4.58 7.73 -12.13
CA LEU A 30 3.34 8.08 -12.82
C LEU A 30 3.05 7.13 -13.99
N LEU A 31 4.04 6.88 -14.85
CA LEU A 31 3.87 5.99 -15.99
C LEU A 31 3.49 4.56 -15.58
N MET A 32 4.08 4.05 -14.48
CA MET A 32 3.70 2.76 -13.93
C MET A 32 2.25 2.75 -13.43
N ARG A 33 1.85 3.77 -12.67
CA ARG A 33 0.46 3.89 -12.16
C ARG A 33 -0.56 4.09 -13.28
N MET A 34 -0.22 4.87 -14.29
CA MET A 34 -1.06 5.05 -15.49
C MET A 34 -1.24 3.74 -16.25
N ARG A 35 -0.15 2.94 -16.41
CA ARG A 35 -0.26 1.60 -17.01
C ARG A 35 -1.18 0.70 -16.19
N GLU A 36 -1.02 0.67 -14.87
CA GLU A 36 -1.87 -0.13 -13.98
C GLU A 36 -3.35 0.29 -14.05
N LEU A 37 -3.61 1.60 -14.11
CA LEU A 37 -4.97 2.13 -14.26
C LEU A 37 -5.56 1.78 -15.63
N TYR A 38 -4.76 1.86 -16.70
CA TYR A 38 -5.17 1.40 -18.03
C TYR A 38 -5.58 -0.06 -18.02
N LEU A 39 -4.75 -0.93 -17.42
CA LEU A 39 -5.05 -2.35 -17.31
C LEU A 39 -6.37 -2.58 -16.55
N ASN A 40 -6.55 -1.92 -15.43
CA ASN A 40 -7.77 -2.02 -14.65
C ASN A 40 -9.02 -1.58 -15.45
N GLU A 41 -8.97 -0.42 -16.09
CA GLU A 41 -10.11 0.10 -16.88
C GLU A 41 -10.48 -0.77 -18.10
N HIS A 42 -9.54 -1.61 -18.56
CA HIS A 42 -9.77 -2.56 -19.67
C HIS A 42 -9.95 -3.99 -19.18
N SER A 43 -10.11 -4.20 -17.87
CA SER A 43 -10.25 -5.53 -17.23
C SER A 43 -9.09 -6.47 -17.59
N LEU A 44 -7.88 -5.92 -17.75
CA LEU A 44 -6.65 -6.64 -18.01
C LEU A 44 -5.88 -6.88 -16.70
N MET A 45 -5.20 -8.01 -16.64
CA MET A 45 -4.34 -8.38 -15.52
C MET A 45 -2.91 -7.82 -15.72
N PRO A 46 -2.08 -7.72 -14.67
CA PRO A 46 -0.72 -7.20 -14.77
C PRO A 46 0.17 -7.88 -15.81
N TRP A 47 -0.11 -9.14 -16.11
CA TRP A 47 0.61 -9.98 -17.08
C TRP A 47 0.04 -9.94 -18.49
N ASP A 48 -1.11 -9.29 -18.70
CA ASP A 48 -1.71 -9.19 -20.03
C ASP A 48 -0.98 -8.18 -20.91
N ASN A 49 -1.03 -8.43 -22.21
CA ASN A 49 -0.42 -7.54 -23.18
C ASN A 49 -1.28 -6.28 -23.35
N ALA A 50 -0.67 -5.13 -23.13
CA ALA A 50 -1.27 -3.83 -23.41
C ALA A 50 -0.57 -3.21 -24.62
N PRO A 51 -1.24 -3.10 -25.80
CA PRO A 51 -0.65 -2.52 -27.01
C PRO A 51 -0.21 -1.07 -26.77
N ALA A 52 1.06 -0.76 -27.08
CA ALA A 52 1.66 0.53 -26.75
C ALA A 52 0.91 1.73 -27.37
N ASP A 53 0.39 1.56 -28.59
CA ASP A 53 -0.41 2.59 -29.27
C ASP A 53 -1.76 2.84 -28.59
N ALA A 54 -2.42 1.81 -28.08
CA ALA A 54 -3.66 1.90 -27.34
C ALA A 54 -3.44 2.60 -25.98
N VAL A 55 -2.38 2.21 -25.27
CA VAL A 55 -1.98 2.87 -24.01
C VAL A 55 -1.66 4.35 -24.25
N SER A 56 -0.91 4.68 -25.31
CA SER A 56 -0.54 6.05 -25.64
C SER A 56 -1.77 6.93 -25.95
N ARG A 57 -2.73 6.42 -26.75
CA ARG A 57 -3.98 7.14 -27.00
C ARG A 57 -4.80 7.38 -25.73
N TRP A 58 -4.88 6.35 -24.89
CA TRP A 58 -5.59 6.46 -23.61
C TRP A 58 -4.92 7.47 -22.67
N LEU A 59 -3.57 7.49 -22.60
CA LEU A 59 -2.80 8.48 -21.84
C LEU A 59 -3.13 9.90 -22.28
N SER A 60 -3.05 10.19 -23.60
CA SER A 60 -3.35 11.53 -24.11
C SER A 60 -4.79 11.97 -23.81
N GLY A 61 -5.75 11.03 -23.88
CA GLY A 61 -7.14 11.31 -23.49
C GLY A 61 -7.28 11.61 -22.00
N ARG A 62 -6.52 10.90 -21.15
CA ARG A 62 -6.53 11.10 -19.70
C ARG A 62 -5.91 12.45 -19.31
N GLU A 63 -4.79 12.82 -19.92
CA GLU A 63 -4.15 14.13 -19.72
C GLU A 63 -5.08 15.28 -20.09
N ALA A 64 -5.75 15.18 -21.23
CA ALA A 64 -6.73 16.19 -21.65
C ALA A 64 -7.90 16.30 -20.65
N GLN A 65 -8.39 15.18 -20.13
CA GLN A 65 -9.45 15.14 -19.12
C GLN A 65 -8.99 15.78 -17.81
N TRP A 66 -7.77 15.49 -17.36
CA TRP A 66 -7.21 16.08 -16.15
C TRP A 66 -7.07 17.60 -16.23
N GLY A 67 -6.63 18.12 -17.38
CA GLY A 67 -6.54 19.58 -17.60
C GLY A 67 -7.88 20.32 -17.46
N VAL A 68 -9.01 19.59 -17.60
CA VAL A 68 -10.34 20.19 -17.39
C VAL A 68 -10.79 20.06 -15.93
N LEU A 69 -10.36 19.01 -15.22
CA LEU A 69 -10.87 18.63 -13.90
C LEU A 69 -9.98 19.07 -12.73
N GLU A 70 -8.80 19.64 -12.97
CA GLU A 70 -7.82 19.94 -11.92
C GLU A 70 -8.35 20.89 -10.84
N ASP A 71 -9.26 21.81 -11.19
CA ASP A 71 -9.90 22.76 -10.27
C ASP A 71 -11.27 22.31 -9.77
N GLU A 72 -11.79 21.18 -10.28
CA GLU A 72 -13.12 20.69 -9.92
C GLU A 72 -13.13 20.10 -8.50
N ARG A 73 -14.21 20.32 -7.74
CA ARG A 73 -14.37 19.75 -6.40
C ARG A 73 -14.87 18.32 -6.49
N LEU A 74 -14.54 17.50 -5.48
CA LEU A 74 -15.15 16.19 -5.32
C LEU A 74 -16.67 16.33 -5.19
N HIS A 75 -17.38 15.44 -5.84
CA HIS A 75 -18.84 15.44 -5.85
C HIS A 75 -19.39 14.49 -4.78
N GLU A 76 -20.49 14.88 -4.17
CA GLU A 76 -21.32 13.95 -3.42
C GLU A 76 -21.82 12.84 -4.34
N ILE A 77 -22.06 11.67 -3.80
CA ILE A 77 -22.53 10.48 -4.53
C ILE A 77 -24.02 10.37 -4.35
N GLU A 78 -24.78 10.48 -5.43
CA GLU A 78 -26.23 10.36 -5.43
C GLU A 78 -26.66 8.90 -5.57
N VAL A 79 -27.44 8.41 -4.61
CA VAL A 79 -28.07 7.10 -4.67
C VAL A 79 -29.53 7.20 -4.23
N GLY A 80 -30.45 6.87 -5.14
CA GLY A 80 -31.88 6.88 -4.84
C GLY A 80 -32.44 8.25 -4.44
N GLY A 81 -31.90 9.32 -4.99
CA GLY A 81 -32.31 10.72 -4.71
C GLY A 81 -31.75 11.26 -3.38
N ARG A 82 -30.79 10.59 -2.78
CA ARG A 82 -30.03 11.05 -1.60
C ARG A 82 -28.58 11.27 -1.95
N LEU A 83 -27.98 12.31 -1.38
CA LEU A 83 -26.58 12.66 -1.52
C LEU A 83 -25.79 12.10 -0.33
N TYR A 84 -24.62 11.53 -0.61
CA TYR A 84 -23.69 10.96 0.36
C TYR A 84 -22.32 11.57 0.18
N ASP A 85 -21.66 11.90 1.29
CA ASP A 85 -20.27 12.31 1.27
C ASP A 85 -19.42 11.15 0.68
N PRO A 86 -18.53 11.40 -0.30
CA PRO A 86 -17.68 10.37 -0.87
C PRO A 86 -16.71 9.73 0.15
N PHE A 87 -16.51 10.34 1.32
CA PHE A 87 -15.72 9.75 2.40
C PHE A 87 -16.56 8.94 3.40
N ASP A 88 -17.88 8.97 3.31
CA ASP A 88 -18.76 8.11 4.14
C ASP A 88 -18.87 6.70 3.55
N ALA A 89 -17.77 5.95 3.64
CA ALA A 89 -17.71 4.58 3.14
C ALA A 89 -18.72 3.66 3.86
N ASP A 90 -19.02 3.90 5.13
CA ASP A 90 -19.94 3.07 5.90
C ASP A 90 -21.37 3.20 5.35
N ALA A 91 -21.84 4.42 5.10
CA ALA A 91 -23.15 4.66 4.51
C ALA A 91 -23.25 4.07 3.09
N LEU A 92 -22.22 4.26 2.25
CA LEU A 92 -22.20 3.70 0.90
C LEU A 92 -22.16 2.17 0.90
N ASN A 93 -21.37 1.55 1.77
CA ASN A 93 -21.32 0.10 1.91
C ASN A 93 -22.62 -0.49 2.47
N LEU A 94 -23.38 0.27 3.26
CA LEU A 94 -24.70 -0.16 3.70
C LEU A 94 -25.66 -0.32 2.51
N LEU A 95 -25.56 0.56 1.50
CA LEU A 95 -26.36 0.48 0.27
C LEU A 95 -25.90 -0.68 -0.64
N LEU A 96 -24.61 -1.03 -0.58
CA LEU A 96 -24.02 -2.12 -1.36
C LEU A 96 -24.27 -3.51 -0.76
N ARG A 97 -24.92 -3.61 0.40
CA ARG A 97 -25.23 -4.92 1.02
C ARG A 97 -25.98 -5.82 0.05
N GLY A 98 -25.46 -7.04 -0.15
CA GLY A 98 -26.03 -8.04 -1.03
C GLY A 98 -25.62 -7.92 -2.50
N SER A 99 -24.91 -6.87 -2.92
CA SER A 99 -24.40 -6.72 -4.29
C SER A 99 -23.08 -7.45 -4.54
N LYS A 100 -22.43 -7.98 -3.49
CA LYS A 100 -21.07 -8.50 -3.52
C LYS A 100 -20.04 -7.45 -3.95
N LEU A 101 -20.32 -6.19 -3.74
CA LEU A 101 -19.42 -5.08 -3.99
C LEU A 101 -19.06 -4.39 -2.67
N VAL A 102 -17.93 -3.71 -2.68
CA VAL A 102 -17.46 -2.87 -1.60
C VAL A 102 -16.93 -1.55 -2.14
N TYR A 103 -17.24 -0.48 -1.45
CA TYR A 103 -16.74 0.85 -1.68
C TYR A 103 -15.65 1.17 -0.66
N GLY A 104 -14.51 1.68 -1.11
CA GLY A 104 -13.46 2.19 -0.24
C GLY A 104 -13.13 3.63 -0.57
N SER A 105 -12.86 4.42 0.47
CA SER A 105 -12.40 5.80 0.35
C SER A 105 -11.38 6.10 1.45
N GLY A 106 -10.61 7.17 1.30
CA GLY A 106 -9.62 7.58 2.28
C GLY A 106 -8.62 8.57 1.70
N TYR A 107 -7.47 8.69 2.35
CA TYR A 107 -6.40 9.57 1.92
C TYR A 107 -5.09 8.81 1.71
N ALA A 108 -4.51 9.02 0.55
CA ALA A 108 -3.20 8.54 0.15
C ALA A 108 -2.09 9.51 0.60
N MET A 109 -0.85 9.28 0.14
CA MET A 109 0.27 10.23 0.31
C MET A 109 -0.13 11.63 -0.19
N PHE A 110 0.40 12.67 0.44
CA PHE A 110 0.10 14.08 0.16
C PHE A 110 -1.38 14.44 0.34
N ASN A 111 -2.09 13.72 1.21
CA ASN A 111 -3.53 13.87 1.44
C ASN A 111 -4.37 13.75 0.15
N LYS A 112 -3.87 12.99 -0.82
CA LYS A 112 -4.62 12.70 -2.03
C LYS A 112 -5.87 11.89 -1.66
N PRO A 113 -7.08 12.39 -1.96
CA PRO A 113 -8.28 11.58 -1.87
C PRO A 113 -8.16 10.31 -2.72
N THR A 114 -8.60 9.18 -2.21
CA THR A 114 -8.56 7.91 -2.95
C THR A 114 -9.90 7.20 -2.81
N PHE A 115 -10.34 6.60 -3.92
CA PHE A 115 -11.64 5.93 -4.01
C PHE A 115 -11.53 4.69 -4.88
N PHE A 116 -12.31 3.68 -4.55
CA PHE A 116 -12.49 2.51 -5.42
C PHE A 116 -13.85 1.84 -5.17
N VAL A 117 -14.32 1.09 -6.16
CA VAL A 117 -15.39 0.09 -6.03
C VAL A 117 -14.82 -1.22 -6.52
N GLY A 118 -14.88 -2.25 -5.70
CA GLY A 118 -14.35 -3.58 -6.04
C GLY A 118 -15.31 -4.70 -5.67
N GLU A 119 -15.09 -5.86 -6.25
CA GLU A 119 -15.78 -7.08 -5.88
C GLU A 119 -15.37 -7.51 -4.47
N LEU A 120 -16.32 -7.79 -3.60
CA LEU A 120 -16.06 -8.37 -2.29
C LEU A 120 -15.92 -9.89 -2.41
N ILE A 121 -14.70 -10.39 -2.25
CA ILE A 121 -14.40 -11.83 -2.27
C ILE A 121 -14.80 -12.46 -0.94
N GLU A 122 -14.34 -11.87 0.15
CA GLU A 122 -14.46 -12.36 1.50
C GLU A 122 -14.49 -11.20 2.49
N SER A 123 -15.17 -11.37 3.61
CA SER A 123 -15.00 -10.50 4.77
C SER A 123 -14.94 -11.32 6.04
N ARG A 124 -14.07 -10.90 6.97
CA ARG A 124 -13.91 -11.50 8.29
C ARG A 124 -13.72 -10.45 9.36
N GLU A 125 -14.01 -10.81 10.59
CA GLU A 125 -13.67 -9.98 11.74
C GLU A 125 -12.26 -10.36 12.23
N LEU A 126 -11.46 -9.36 12.55
CA LEU A 126 -10.14 -9.52 13.16
C LEU A 126 -9.98 -8.47 14.27
N LEU A 127 -10.00 -8.90 15.51
CA LEU A 127 -10.02 -8.01 16.67
C LEU A 127 -11.20 -7.03 16.57
N ASP A 128 -10.94 -5.73 16.60
CA ASP A 128 -11.97 -4.69 16.51
C ASP A 128 -12.28 -4.24 15.08
N TYR A 129 -11.69 -4.88 14.07
CA TYR A 129 -11.76 -4.47 12.68
C TYR A 129 -12.42 -5.51 11.79
N ARG A 130 -13.21 -5.02 10.84
CA ARG A 130 -13.70 -5.82 9.73
C ARG A 130 -12.68 -5.78 8.60
N VAL A 131 -12.21 -6.94 8.14
CA VAL A 131 -11.32 -7.07 6.99
C VAL A 131 -12.13 -7.45 5.78
N CYS A 132 -12.08 -6.64 4.72
CA CYS A 132 -12.74 -6.86 3.44
C CYS A 132 -11.69 -7.15 2.36
N PHE A 133 -11.68 -8.38 1.85
CA PHE A 133 -10.80 -8.77 0.74
C PHE A 133 -11.50 -8.48 -0.58
N THR A 134 -10.88 -7.65 -1.43
CA THR A 134 -11.45 -7.26 -2.71
C THR A 134 -10.78 -7.98 -3.86
N GLY A 135 -11.58 -8.34 -4.86
CA GLY A 135 -11.14 -8.87 -6.13
C GLY A 135 -10.95 -7.78 -7.17
N HIS A 136 -11.62 -7.98 -8.33
CA HIS A 136 -11.56 -7.00 -9.41
C HIS A 136 -12.16 -5.65 -9.00
N GLU A 137 -11.43 -4.57 -9.29
CA GLU A 137 -11.87 -3.22 -9.03
C GLU A 137 -12.57 -2.67 -10.27
N LEU A 138 -13.86 -2.37 -10.13
CA LEU A 138 -14.71 -1.83 -11.20
C LEU A 138 -14.35 -0.39 -11.55
N CYS A 139 -13.83 0.35 -10.58
CA CYS A 139 -13.17 1.65 -10.76
C CYS A 139 -12.23 1.92 -9.59
N ARG A 140 -11.19 2.71 -9.87
CA ARG A 140 -10.22 3.20 -8.89
C ARG A 140 -9.49 4.44 -9.41
N ASP A 141 -8.76 5.11 -8.55
CA ASP A 141 -7.79 6.14 -8.89
C ASP A 141 -6.36 5.57 -9.08
N LEU A 142 -5.37 6.44 -9.30
CA LEU A 142 -3.94 6.08 -9.44
C LEU A 142 -3.33 5.46 -8.18
N SER A 143 -3.98 5.59 -7.02
CA SER A 143 -3.45 5.05 -5.77
C SER A 143 -3.54 3.53 -5.76
N ALA A 144 -2.42 2.86 -5.50
CA ALA A 144 -2.33 1.40 -5.51
C ALA A 144 -1.78 0.89 -4.16
N TYR A 145 -2.54 1.13 -3.09
CA TYR A 145 -2.27 0.56 -1.78
C TYR A 145 -2.80 -0.87 -1.73
N ALA A 146 -1.97 -1.79 -1.25
CA ALA A 146 -2.36 -3.20 -1.09
C ALA A 146 -3.42 -3.39 -0.01
N ALA A 147 -3.38 -2.56 1.05
CA ALA A 147 -4.42 -2.45 2.04
C ALA A 147 -4.58 -0.98 2.48
N MET A 148 -5.71 -0.68 3.09
CA MET A 148 -5.99 0.61 3.71
C MET A 148 -7.04 0.45 4.81
N LEU A 149 -6.80 1.11 5.94
CA LEU A 149 -7.75 1.23 7.03
C LEU A 149 -8.61 2.47 6.83
N GLN A 150 -9.93 2.31 6.97
CA GLN A 150 -10.85 3.43 7.08
C GLN A 150 -11.92 3.11 8.14
N GLY A 151 -12.02 3.97 9.15
CA GLY A 151 -12.89 3.72 10.28
C GLY A 151 -12.56 2.36 10.94
N ARG A 152 -13.49 1.42 10.88
CA ARG A 152 -13.32 0.05 11.41
C ARG A 152 -13.18 -1.01 10.31
N CYS A 153 -12.94 -0.60 9.07
CA CYS A 153 -12.79 -1.50 7.94
C CYS A 153 -11.38 -1.44 7.34
N ILE A 154 -10.73 -2.60 7.24
CA ILE A 154 -9.47 -2.79 6.51
C ILE A 154 -9.82 -3.37 5.15
N TYR A 155 -9.56 -2.62 4.09
CA TYR A 155 -9.73 -3.07 2.71
C TYR A 155 -8.43 -3.67 2.20
N VAL A 156 -8.46 -4.91 1.75
CA VAL A 156 -7.29 -5.62 1.20
C VAL A 156 -7.52 -5.87 -0.28
N ARG A 157 -6.69 -5.29 -1.13
CA ARG A 157 -6.89 -5.19 -2.57
C ARG A 157 -6.04 -6.24 -3.31
N HIS A 158 -6.63 -7.40 -3.57
CA HIS A 158 -5.92 -8.56 -4.13
C HIS A 158 -5.31 -8.28 -5.50
N ASP A 159 -5.97 -7.53 -6.38
CA ASP A 159 -5.41 -7.20 -7.70
C ASP A 159 -4.19 -6.29 -7.60
N VAL A 160 -4.15 -5.40 -6.61
CA VAL A 160 -2.95 -4.61 -6.30
C VAL A 160 -1.82 -5.52 -5.80
N ILE A 161 -2.12 -6.48 -4.91
CA ILE A 161 -1.12 -7.44 -4.42
C ILE A 161 -0.57 -8.31 -5.56
N LYS A 162 -1.43 -8.79 -6.46
CA LYS A 162 -1.01 -9.52 -7.67
C LYS A 162 -0.09 -8.69 -8.56
N ALA A 163 -0.39 -7.40 -8.73
CA ALA A 163 0.47 -6.49 -9.49
C ALA A 163 1.86 -6.35 -8.84
N ILE A 164 1.92 -6.20 -7.51
CA ILE A 164 3.18 -6.16 -6.74
C ILE A 164 3.97 -7.47 -6.92
N ILE A 165 3.30 -8.63 -6.79
CA ILE A 165 3.93 -9.93 -6.96
C ILE A 165 4.49 -10.08 -8.38
N PHE A 166 3.72 -9.70 -9.39
CA PHE A 166 4.15 -9.78 -10.79
C PHE A 166 5.34 -8.87 -11.08
N ASP A 167 5.37 -7.65 -10.56
CA ASP A 167 6.52 -6.75 -10.65
C ASP A 167 7.76 -7.38 -10.01
N ARG A 168 7.63 -7.97 -8.81
CA ARG A 168 8.72 -8.70 -8.15
C ARG A 168 9.19 -9.91 -8.96
N PHE A 169 8.26 -10.63 -9.60
CA PHE A 169 8.59 -11.74 -10.49
C PHE A 169 9.40 -11.26 -11.70
N GLN A 170 8.98 -10.18 -12.35
CA GLN A 170 9.72 -9.61 -13.49
C GLN A 170 11.11 -9.11 -13.05
N THR A 171 11.19 -8.44 -11.90
CA THR A 171 12.46 -8.00 -11.33
C THR A 171 13.39 -9.17 -11.04
N MET A 172 12.89 -10.26 -10.47
CA MET A 172 13.64 -11.49 -10.23
C MET A 172 14.18 -12.08 -11.54
N ARG A 173 13.36 -12.13 -12.58
CA ARG A 173 13.76 -12.64 -13.92
C ARG A 173 14.87 -11.81 -14.54
N ALA A 174 14.86 -10.50 -14.36
CA ALA A 174 15.86 -9.59 -14.91
C ALA A 174 17.22 -9.67 -14.20
N ARG A 175 17.27 -10.13 -12.95
CA ARG A 175 18.50 -10.20 -12.15
C ARG A 175 19.34 -11.43 -12.52
N ARG A 176 20.68 -11.27 -12.50
CA ARG A 176 21.62 -12.37 -12.77
C ARG A 176 21.66 -13.38 -11.62
N TYR A 177 21.62 -12.91 -10.40
CA TYR A 177 21.72 -13.73 -9.19
C TYR A 177 20.39 -13.76 -8.47
N GLY A 178 20.09 -14.92 -7.84
CA GLY A 178 18.96 -15.09 -6.97
C GLY A 178 19.06 -14.21 -5.71
N GLY A 179 17.97 -14.08 -5.01
CA GLY A 179 17.91 -13.32 -3.77
C GLY A 179 16.67 -13.72 -2.98
N VAL A 180 16.34 -12.93 -1.97
CA VAL A 180 15.17 -13.20 -1.11
C VAL A 180 13.89 -13.40 -1.93
N ALA A 181 13.72 -12.63 -3.02
CA ALA A 181 12.55 -12.77 -3.90
C ALA A 181 12.51 -14.15 -4.59
N GLU A 182 13.66 -14.71 -5.03
CA GLU A 182 13.68 -16.03 -5.65
C GLU A 182 13.29 -17.13 -4.65
N GLU A 183 13.76 -17.04 -3.42
CA GLU A 183 13.38 -17.97 -2.36
C GLU A 183 11.87 -17.82 -2.01
N MET A 184 11.37 -16.58 -1.92
CA MET A 184 9.95 -16.33 -1.73
C MET A 184 9.12 -17.05 -2.80
N PHE A 185 9.44 -16.88 -4.07
CA PHE A 185 8.72 -17.53 -5.17
C PHE A 185 8.83 -19.06 -5.14
N ARG A 186 9.98 -19.60 -4.69
CA ARG A 186 10.20 -21.04 -4.58
C ARG A 186 9.24 -21.73 -3.61
N TYR A 187 8.86 -21.06 -2.52
CA TYR A 187 7.87 -21.57 -1.57
C TYR A 187 6.49 -21.80 -2.20
N TYR A 188 6.19 -21.07 -3.29
CA TYR A 188 4.94 -21.21 -4.06
C TYR A 188 5.14 -22.01 -5.36
N GLY A 189 6.25 -22.75 -5.48
CA GLY A 189 6.56 -23.56 -6.65
C GLY A 189 6.93 -22.77 -7.90
N ILE A 190 7.17 -21.46 -7.79
CA ILE A 190 7.46 -20.56 -8.91
C ILE A 190 8.97 -20.43 -9.10
N ARG A 191 9.44 -20.61 -10.33
CA ARG A 191 10.85 -20.53 -10.72
C ARG A 191 11.09 -19.34 -11.64
N LYS A 192 12.31 -18.84 -11.62
CA LYS A 192 12.77 -17.75 -12.50
C LYS A 192 12.57 -18.05 -14.00
N THR A 193 12.67 -19.31 -14.39
CA THR A 193 12.54 -19.78 -15.77
C THR A 193 11.12 -20.05 -16.21
N ASP A 194 10.14 -20.00 -15.30
CA ASP A 194 8.77 -20.33 -15.63
C ASP A 194 8.19 -19.32 -16.62
N VAL A 195 7.47 -19.86 -17.58
CA VAL A 195 6.76 -19.09 -18.60
C VAL A 195 5.33 -18.86 -18.11
N LEU A 196 4.79 -17.71 -18.44
CA LEU A 196 3.44 -17.33 -18.05
C LEU A 196 2.44 -18.38 -18.60
N SER A 197 1.75 -19.05 -17.67
CA SER A 197 0.78 -20.11 -17.92
C SER A 197 -0.38 -19.98 -16.96
N HIS A 198 -1.46 -20.71 -17.21
CA HIS A 198 -2.61 -20.73 -16.31
C HIS A 198 -2.22 -21.17 -14.87
N ASP A 199 -1.36 -22.19 -14.76
CA ASP A 199 -0.90 -22.70 -13.46
C ASP A 199 -0.06 -21.65 -12.71
N LEU A 200 0.84 -20.96 -13.42
CA LEU A 200 1.63 -19.88 -12.83
C LEU A 200 0.73 -18.71 -12.34
N ILE A 201 -0.28 -18.36 -13.12
CA ILE A 201 -1.27 -17.35 -12.73
C ILE A 201 -2.05 -17.80 -11.48
N GLY A 202 -2.44 -19.07 -11.41
CA GLY A 202 -3.03 -19.66 -10.20
C GLY A 202 -2.12 -19.51 -8.98
N SER A 203 -0.83 -19.87 -9.14
CA SER A 203 0.16 -19.70 -8.06
C SER A 203 0.35 -18.25 -7.61
N PHE A 204 0.24 -17.26 -8.51
CA PHE A 204 0.21 -15.85 -8.11
C PHE A 204 -1.03 -15.51 -7.28
N GLY A 205 -2.17 -16.13 -7.57
CA GLY A 205 -3.40 -15.98 -6.78
C GLY A 205 -3.24 -16.49 -5.35
N ASP A 206 -2.73 -17.72 -5.21
CA ASP A 206 -2.47 -18.36 -3.92
C ASP A 206 -1.45 -17.56 -3.09
N MET A 207 -0.40 -17.11 -3.76
CA MET A 207 0.62 -16.27 -3.15
C MET A 207 0.05 -14.91 -2.70
N ALA A 208 -0.82 -14.30 -3.50
CA ALA A 208 -1.46 -13.02 -3.14
C ALA A 208 -2.35 -13.19 -1.90
N ALA A 209 -3.10 -14.28 -1.80
CA ALA A 209 -3.93 -14.57 -0.62
C ALA A 209 -3.06 -14.74 0.64
N ALA A 210 -1.93 -15.44 0.56
CA ALA A 210 -1.03 -15.61 1.70
C ALA A 210 -0.35 -14.29 2.11
N ILE A 211 0.15 -13.52 1.13
CA ILE A 211 0.85 -12.24 1.37
C ILE A 211 -0.10 -11.16 1.90
N ALA A 212 -1.40 -11.25 1.58
CA ALA A 212 -2.42 -10.35 2.09
C ALA A 212 -2.38 -10.21 3.63
N GLU A 213 -2.02 -11.27 4.36
CA GLU A 213 -1.86 -11.23 5.81
C GLU A 213 -0.80 -10.25 6.30
N ILE A 214 0.27 -10.03 5.54
CA ILE A 214 1.28 -9.01 5.88
C ILE A 214 0.63 -7.63 5.91
N PHE A 215 -0.17 -7.31 4.90
CA PHE A 215 -0.83 -6.02 4.79
C PHE A 215 -1.96 -5.86 5.81
N VAL A 216 -2.75 -6.91 6.06
CA VAL A 216 -3.76 -6.90 7.13
C VAL A 216 -3.12 -6.60 8.48
N ARG A 217 -2.03 -7.29 8.82
CA ARG A 217 -1.33 -7.09 10.09
C ARG A 217 -0.63 -5.74 10.18
N HIS A 218 -0.20 -5.18 9.04
CA HIS A 218 0.33 -3.83 8.99
C HIS A 218 -0.74 -2.80 9.39
N GLU A 219 -1.92 -2.85 8.77
CA GLU A 219 -3.04 -1.94 9.09
C GLU A 219 -3.51 -2.10 10.54
N VAL A 220 -3.57 -3.34 11.04
CA VAL A 220 -3.88 -3.59 12.46
C VAL A 220 -2.81 -3.02 13.36
N GLY A 221 -1.52 -3.24 13.04
CA GLY A 221 -0.41 -2.67 13.78
C GLY A 221 -0.45 -1.15 13.81
N GLU A 222 -0.76 -0.52 12.67
CA GLU A 222 -0.92 0.93 12.58
C GLU A 222 -2.07 1.43 13.47
N ALA A 223 -3.21 0.75 13.41
CA ALA A 223 -4.40 1.11 14.17
C ALA A 223 -4.22 1.00 15.69
N TYR A 224 -3.50 -0.02 16.16
CA TYR A 224 -3.24 -0.22 17.60
C TYR A 224 -2.12 0.68 18.14
N GLU A 225 -1.24 1.20 17.28
CA GLU A 225 -0.19 2.14 17.62
C GLU A 225 -0.65 3.61 17.50
N ASP A 226 -1.84 3.83 16.95
CA ASP A 226 -2.49 5.14 16.94
C ASP A 226 -3.05 5.42 18.35
N ASP A 227 -2.46 6.40 19.03
CA ASP A 227 -2.88 6.82 20.38
C ASP A 227 -4.09 7.75 20.36
N GLY A 228 -4.69 7.98 19.18
CA GLY A 228 -5.80 8.90 18.98
C GLY A 228 -5.40 10.38 19.10
N SER A 229 -4.11 10.69 19.21
CA SER A 229 -3.64 12.08 19.18
C SER A 229 -3.60 12.58 17.72
N GLU A 230 -4.10 13.78 17.49
CA GLU A 230 -4.04 14.42 16.17
C GLU A 230 -2.64 14.95 15.84
N GLU A 231 -1.73 15.00 16.81
CA GLU A 231 -0.41 15.62 16.66
C GLU A 231 0.42 15.03 15.51
N TRP A 232 0.45 13.69 15.36
CA TRP A 232 1.21 13.09 14.27
C TRP A 232 0.60 13.41 12.89
N ALA A 233 -0.72 13.46 12.82
CA ALA A 233 -1.42 13.87 11.60
C ALA A 233 -1.13 15.34 11.27
N GLU A 234 -1.12 16.23 12.28
CA GLU A 234 -0.75 17.64 12.12
C GLU A 234 0.68 17.81 11.60
N VAL A 235 1.64 17.04 12.14
CA VAL A 235 3.03 17.05 11.64
C VAL A 235 3.07 16.65 10.15
N LEU A 236 2.37 15.58 9.77
CA LEU A 236 2.28 15.13 8.37
C LEU A 236 1.63 16.18 7.48
N LEU A 237 0.51 16.79 7.90
CA LEU A 237 -0.19 17.83 7.17
C LEU A 237 0.65 19.10 6.96
N SER A 238 1.53 19.39 7.93
CA SER A 238 2.42 20.55 7.89
C SER A 238 3.66 20.31 7.03
N CYS A 239 3.91 19.06 6.62
CA CYS A 239 4.98 18.74 5.67
C CYS A 239 4.61 19.20 4.27
N ASN A 240 5.42 20.13 3.72
CA ASN A 240 5.28 20.64 2.35
C ASN A 240 6.39 20.15 1.42
N ASP A 241 7.14 19.13 1.84
CA ASP A 241 8.18 18.50 1.02
C ASP A 241 8.11 16.97 1.11
N LYS A 242 8.33 16.34 -0.04
CA LYS A 242 8.24 14.90 -0.23
C LYS A 242 9.21 14.11 0.66
N HIS A 243 10.39 14.64 0.91
CA HIS A 243 11.43 13.91 1.64
C HIS A 243 11.04 13.73 3.11
N SER A 244 10.66 14.82 3.77
CA SER A 244 10.21 14.79 5.15
C SER A 244 8.97 13.92 5.33
N GLU A 245 7.97 14.04 4.45
CA GLU A 245 6.76 13.22 4.53
C GLU A 245 7.09 11.72 4.39
N LEU A 246 7.96 11.33 3.45
CA LEU A 246 8.37 9.94 3.28
C LEU A 246 9.03 9.38 4.54
N TYR A 247 9.90 10.16 5.23
CA TYR A 247 10.52 9.69 6.47
C TYR A 247 9.53 9.53 7.60
N LEU A 248 8.61 10.48 7.77
CA LEU A 248 7.57 10.40 8.80
C LEU A 248 6.67 9.18 8.58
N ARG A 249 6.23 8.95 7.34
CA ARG A 249 5.47 7.75 6.99
C ARG A 249 6.28 6.48 7.22
N GLY A 250 7.54 6.46 6.79
CA GLY A 250 8.41 5.31 7.01
C GLY A 250 8.64 4.98 8.50
N VAL A 251 8.67 5.98 9.38
CA VAL A 251 8.70 5.77 10.84
C VAL A 251 7.39 5.16 11.33
N LYS A 252 6.24 5.68 10.87
CA LYS A 252 4.92 5.13 11.20
C LYS A 252 4.78 3.68 10.74
N ASP A 253 5.15 3.40 9.48
CA ASP A 253 5.12 2.05 8.90
C ASP A 253 6.03 1.08 9.69
N LEU A 254 7.21 1.54 10.12
CA LEU A 254 8.12 0.69 10.88
C LEU A 254 7.57 0.36 12.27
N ILE A 255 6.91 1.32 12.93
CA ILE A 255 6.21 1.07 14.20
C ILE A 255 5.13 0.01 13.98
N ALA A 256 4.29 0.19 12.96
CA ALA A 256 3.22 -0.76 12.61
C ALA A 256 3.78 -2.16 12.34
N ASP A 257 4.79 -2.27 11.48
CA ASP A 257 5.40 -3.55 11.09
C ASP A 257 6.05 -4.30 12.28
N THR A 258 6.60 -3.54 13.23
CA THR A 258 7.36 -4.11 14.37
C THR A 258 6.58 -4.17 15.68
N SER A 259 5.37 -3.62 15.72
CA SER A 259 4.49 -3.66 16.89
C SER A 259 4.09 -5.09 17.30
N ASN A 260 3.49 -5.23 18.48
CA ASN A 260 2.98 -6.53 18.92
C ASN A 260 1.77 -7.03 18.11
N MET A 261 1.10 -6.16 17.36
CA MET A 261 0.00 -6.48 16.47
C MET A 261 0.43 -6.56 15.00
N GLY A 262 1.66 -6.14 14.72
CA GLY A 262 2.20 -6.04 13.37
C GLY A 262 2.59 -7.38 12.73
N PRO A 263 2.92 -7.34 11.42
CA PRO A 263 3.19 -8.53 10.63
C PRO A 263 4.39 -9.33 11.13
N LEU A 264 5.48 -8.68 11.55
CA LEU A 264 6.66 -9.43 12.02
C LEU A 264 6.38 -10.24 13.27
N ARG A 265 5.58 -9.71 14.21
CA ARG A 265 5.18 -10.47 15.40
C ARG A 265 4.30 -11.66 15.02
N ALA A 266 3.35 -11.48 14.13
CA ALA A 266 2.49 -12.57 13.65
C ALA A 266 3.30 -13.67 12.97
N ILE A 267 4.23 -13.27 12.08
CA ILE A 267 5.13 -14.20 11.37
C ILE A 267 6.01 -14.98 12.32
N THR A 268 6.66 -14.33 13.29
CA THR A 268 7.55 -14.99 14.24
C THR A 268 6.79 -15.93 15.18
N ALA A 269 5.62 -15.51 15.66
CA ALA A 269 4.78 -16.33 16.53
C ALA A 269 4.24 -17.59 15.85
N ALA A 270 3.93 -17.49 14.54
CA ALA A 270 3.46 -18.62 13.74
C ALA A 270 4.63 -19.51 13.24
N GLY A 271 5.86 -19.03 13.26
CA GLY A 271 6.98 -19.70 12.61
C GLY A 271 6.82 -19.81 11.09
N ASP A 272 6.13 -18.81 10.47
CA ASP A 272 5.79 -18.82 9.05
C ASP A 272 6.98 -18.38 8.20
N ARG A 273 7.77 -19.35 7.78
CA ARG A 273 8.97 -19.12 6.97
C ARG A 273 8.64 -18.53 5.58
N PRO A 274 7.68 -19.07 4.79
CA PRO A 274 7.27 -18.48 3.54
C PRO A 274 6.89 -17.00 3.66
N LEU A 275 6.11 -16.65 4.67
CA LEU A 275 5.65 -15.28 4.89
C LEU A 275 6.79 -14.36 5.35
N LEU A 276 7.79 -14.86 6.09
CA LEU A 276 9.00 -14.11 6.41
C LEU A 276 9.78 -13.74 5.14
N TYR A 277 9.96 -14.69 4.21
CA TYR A 277 10.63 -14.41 2.94
C TYR A 277 9.83 -13.40 2.10
N ALA A 278 8.50 -13.48 2.13
CA ALA A 278 7.64 -12.51 1.45
C ALA A 278 7.79 -11.10 2.07
N TYR A 279 7.74 -10.99 3.39
CA TYR A 279 7.98 -9.73 4.09
C TYR A 279 9.33 -9.12 3.70
N MET A 280 10.40 -9.92 3.74
CA MET A 280 11.75 -9.45 3.39
C MET A 280 11.89 -9.07 1.90
N ALA A 281 11.19 -9.75 0.99
CA ALA A 281 11.18 -9.44 -0.44
C ALA A 281 10.38 -8.17 -0.77
N LEU A 282 9.38 -7.85 0.05
CA LEU A 282 8.56 -6.65 -0.08
C LEU A 282 9.13 -5.43 0.67
N LEU A 283 10.07 -5.66 1.58
CA LEU A 283 10.75 -4.60 2.33
C LEU A 283 11.76 -3.91 1.42
N ASP A 284 11.41 -2.74 0.92
CA ASP A 284 12.24 -1.97 0.01
C ASP A 284 12.31 -0.47 0.35
N GLY A 285 13.09 0.26 -0.45
CA GLY A 285 13.22 1.72 -0.34
C GLY A 285 13.53 2.16 1.09
N LEU A 286 12.84 3.20 1.52
CA LEU A 286 13.09 3.84 2.80
C LEU A 286 12.81 2.93 4.01
N ARG A 287 11.79 2.06 3.95
CA ARG A 287 11.50 1.13 5.05
C ARG A 287 12.68 0.20 5.31
N LYS A 288 13.35 -0.29 4.26
CA LYS A 288 14.58 -1.09 4.38
C LYS A 288 15.73 -0.29 4.97
N GLU A 289 15.88 0.97 4.58
CA GLU A 289 16.92 1.86 5.11
C GLU A 289 16.72 2.19 6.59
N LEU A 290 15.48 2.38 7.02
CA LEU A 290 15.14 2.62 8.43
C LEU A 290 15.33 1.39 9.31
N PHE A 291 15.26 0.18 8.73
CA PHE A 291 15.31 -1.08 9.46
C PHE A 291 16.51 -1.99 9.05
N PRO A 292 17.75 -1.51 9.08
CA PRO A 292 18.90 -2.28 8.61
C PRO A 292 19.18 -3.54 9.45
N MET A 293 18.80 -3.54 10.72
CA MET A 293 19.03 -4.67 11.61
C MET A 293 18.24 -5.93 11.24
N ILE A 294 17.12 -5.80 10.53
CA ILE A 294 16.37 -6.96 10.07
C ILE A 294 17.13 -7.76 9.00
N GLY A 295 17.93 -7.10 8.16
CA GLY A 295 18.74 -7.75 7.15
C GLY A 295 19.78 -8.70 7.77
N ASN A 296 20.49 -8.24 8.81
CA ASN A 296 21.45 -9.05 9.54
C ASN A 296 20.78 -10.20 10.30
N ALA A 297 19.64 -9.93 10.93
CA ALA A 297 18.85 -10.95 11.62
C ALA A 297 18.33 -12.02 10.66
N PHE A 298 17.89 -11.60 9.47
CA PHE A 298 17.43 -12.52 8.44
C PHE A 298 18.56 -13.41 7.90
N GLN A 299 19.77 -12.86 7.67
CA GLN A 299 20.92 -13.69 7.30
C GLN A 299 21.21 -14.77 8.34
N ARG A 300 21.24 -14.37 9.62
CA ARG A 300 21.41 -15.33 10.71
C ARG A 300 20.29 -16.38 10.73
N PHE A 301 19.05 -15.97 10.53
CA PHE A 301 17.92 -16.89 10.44
C PHE A 301 18.07 -17.89 9.28
N VAL A 302 18.56 -17.45 8.12
CA VAL A 302 18.81 -18.33 6.97
C VAL A 302 19.86 -19.40 7.31
N GLU A 303 20.90 -19.03 8.08
CA GLU A 303 21.99 -19.93 8.47
C GLU A 303 21.57 -20.91 9.59
N THR A 304 20.83 -20.43 10.59
CA THR A 304 20.57 -21.20 11.82
C THR A 304 19.14 -21.73 11.94
N GLY A 305 18.18 -21.12 11.24
CA GLY A 305 16.75 -21.39 11.41
C GLY A 305 16.13 -20.80 12.69
N GLU A 306 16.90 -20.03 13.47
CA GLU A 306 16.48 -19.52 14.77
C GLU A 306 15.67 -18.23 14.68
N TRP A 307 14.42 -18.29 15.07
CA TRP A 307 13.49 -17.15 15.08
C TRP A 307 13.85 -16.05 16.08
N VAL A 308 14.62 -16.37 17.12
CA VAL A 308 15.04 -15.40 18.15
C VAL A 308 15.80 -14.21 17.55
N ALA A 309 16.54 -14.41 16.45
CA ALA A 309 17.24 -13.32 15.77
C ALA A 309 16.26 -12.33 15.14
N ILE A 310 15.20 -12.83 14.50
CA ILE A 310 14.13 -12.01 13.87
C ILE A 310 13.35 -11.25 14.96
N GLU A 311 12.92 -11.96 16.02
CA GLU A 311 12.18 -11.32 17.12
C GLU A 311 13.01 -10.23 17.80
N GLY A 312 14.26 -10.49 18.12
CA GLY A 312 15.13 -9.48 18.70
C GLY A 312 15.39 -8.27 17.76
N ALA A 313 15.38 -8.47 16.43
CA ALA A 313 15.45 -7.36 15.49
C ALA A 313 14.13 -6.57 15.48
N ARG A 314 12.98 -7.26 15.51
CA ARG A 314 11.66 -6.65 15.60
C ARG A 314 11.56 -5.71 16.82
N GLU A 315 11.88 -6.22 18.01
CA GLU A 315 11.82 -5.46 19.26
C GLU A 315 12.71 -4.21 19.20
N ARG A 316 13.97 -4.36 18.78
CA ARG A 316 14.87 -3.21 18.63
C ARG A 316 14.42 -2.22 17.55
N GLY A 317 13.80 -2.72 16.49
CA GLY A 317 13.19 -1.87 15.43
C GLY A 317 12.06 -1.03 15.98
N TYR A 318 11.19 -1.66 16.75
CA TYR A 318 10.07 -1.00 17.42
C TYR A 318 10.53 0.12 18.37
N GLU A 319 11.39 -0.21 19.32
CA GLU A 319 11.92 0.78 20.27
C GLU A 319 12.59 1.97 19.57
N LYS A 320 13.35 1.68 18.52
CA LYS A 320 14.02 2.73 17.75
C LYS A 320 13.04 3.64 17.02
N ALA A 321 12.02 3.05 16.40
CA ALA A 321 11.01 3.83 15.67
C ALA A 321 10.12 4.64 16.61
N LYS A 322 9.77 4.11 17.78
CA LYS A 322 9.08 4.85 18.85
C LYS A 322 9.91 6.05 19.34
N GLY A 323 11.21 5.85 19.58
CA GLY A 323 12.11 6.94 19.95
C GLY A 323 12.22 8.04 18.89
N TRP A 324 12.15 7.71 17.60
CA TRP A 324 12.06 8.71 16.53
C TRP A 324 10.73 9.47 16.56
N ARG A 325 9.61 8.73 16.73
CA ARG A 325 8.27 9.37 16.88
C ARG A 325 8.25 10.36 18.03
N GLU A 326 8.70 9.95 19.20
CA GLU A 326 8.76 10.82 20.40
C GLU A 326 9.64 12.07 20.18
N SER A 327 10.78 11.89 19.50
CA SER A 327 11.66 13.01 19.16
C SER A 327 11.00 14.00 18.19
N VAL A 328 10.29 13.48 17.19
CA VAL A 328 9.53 14.32 16.24
C VAL A 328 8.44 15.11 16.94
N LEU A 329 7.62 14.45 17.77
CA LEU A 329 6.51 15.12 18.50
C LEU A 329 7.01 16.17 19.47
N ARG A 330 8.08 15.88 20.22
CA ARG A 330 8.71 16.87 21.09
C ARG A 330 9.20 18.09 20.30
N LEU A 331 9.90 17.88 19.19
CA LEU A 331 10.42 18.97 18.36
C LEU A 331 9.30 19.75 17.66
N TRP A 332 8.20 19.09 17.34
CA TRP A 332 7.00 19.74 16.83
C TRP A 332 6.42 20.72 17.85
N ASN A 333 6.30 20.31 19.10
CA ASN A 333 5.78 21.13 20.18
C ASN A 333 6.73 22.30 20.56
N ASP A 334 8.05 22.07 20.48
CA ASP A 334 9.06 23.07 20.86
C ASP A 334 9.35 24.09 19.75
N GLY A 335 9.30 23.69 18.47
CA GLY A 335 9.79 24.52 17.35
C GLY A 335 9.07 24.28 16.01
N GLY A 336 7.94 23.58 16.02
CA GLY A 336 7.10 23.32 14.85
C GLY A 336 7.82 22.55 13.73
N ILE A 337 7.25 22.63 12.53
CA ILE A 337 7.73 21.85 11.36
C ILE A 337 9.20 22.16 11.00
N HIS A 338 9.70 23.35 11.28
CA HIS A 338 11.10 23.69 10.98
C HIS A 338 12.09 22.87 11.80
N ALA A 339 11.83 22.72 13.11
CA ALA A 339 12.65 21.89 13.99
C ALA A 339 12.59 20.40 13.59
N VAL A 340 11.41 19.91 13.23
CA VAL A 340 11.20 18.56 12.74
C VAL A 340 12.03 18.32 11.47
N LYS A 341 11.93 19.18 10.46
CA LYS A 341 12.70 19.03 9.19
C LYS A 341 14.20 19.02 9.42
N LYS A 342 14.71 19.90 10.27
CA LYS A 342 16.13 19.90 10.63
C LYS A 342 16.54 18.56 11.23
N TYR A 343 15.78 18.04 12.18
CA TYR A 343 16.03 16.75 12.81
C TYR A 343 16.02 15.58 11.80
N LEU A 344 15.05 15.56 10.88
CA LEU A 344 14.97 14.53 9.85
C LEU A 344 16.22 14.54 8.94
N VAL A 345 16.67 15.71 8.52
CA VAL A 345 17.89 15.86 7.73
C VAL A 345 19.13 15.37 8.51
N GLU A 346 19.31 15.79 9.75
CA GLU A 346 20.46 15.40 10.58
C GLU A 346 20.46 13.88 10.88
N THR A 347 19.28 13.29 11.09
CA THR A 347 19.15 11.89 11.50
C THR A 347 19.28 10.92 10.31
N PHE A 348 18.72 11.29 9.14
CA PHE A 348 18.56 10.35 8.04
C PHE A 348 19.38 10.68 6.79
N SER A 349 19.76 11.96 6.55
CA SER A 349 20.52 12.32 5.34
C SER A 349 22.00 11.93 5.38
N GLN A 350 22.54 11.57 6.54
CA GLN A 350 23.94 11.13 6.68
C GLN A 350 24.16 9.63 6.39
N ARG A 351 23.10 8.89 6.05
CA ARG A 351 23.22 7.47 5.73
C ARG A 351 23.67 7.31 4.27
N PRO A 352 24.70 6.50 3.99
CA PRO A 352 25.08 6.20 2.62
C PRO A 352 23.87 5.54 1.94
N ARG A 353 23.42 6.11 0.82
CA ARG A 353 22.41 5.47 -0.02
C ARG A 353 22.96 4.12 -0.43
N SER A 354 22.33 3.04 0.03
CA SER A 354 22.69 1.71 -0.45
C SER A 354 22.50 1.74 -1.96
N SER A 355 23.59 1.55 -2.70
CA SER A 355 23.56 1.39 -4.15
C SER A 355 22.55 0.31 -4.50
N ALA A 356 21.54 0.67 -5.30
CA ALA A 356 20.44 -0.14 -5.77
C ALA A 356 20.90 -1.37 -6.57
#